data_de70b81b854bf1ca6f16aa0534e83a30
#
_entry.id   de70b81b854bf1ca6f16aa0534e83a30
#
_cell.length_a   1.000
_cell.length_b   1.000
_cell.length_c   1.000
_cell.angle_alpha   90.00
_cell.angle_beta   90.00
_cell.angle_gamma   90.00
#
_symmetry.space_group_name_H-M   'P 1'
#
loop_
_entity.id
_entity.type
_entity.pdbx_description
1 polymer ?
#
loop_
_entity_poly.entity_id
_entity_poly.type
_entity_poly.pdbx_seq_one_letter_code
_entity_poly.pdbx_strand_id
1 'polypeptide(L)'
;IREELFIAERGQGARLNGIPLQVSGAETILDSMLCTGFPYDVHQTVNEVVGLFGDFVAQARAVRRLGSAALDLCYVAAGRFDGFWEQRLQPWDMAAGALLIEEAGGRVTDMQGHPFSSRTGSIIASNSRVHDEMVEIILLRHSKKRRDV
;
A
#
# COMPACT_ATOMS: atom_id res chain seq x y z
N ILE A 1 -6.66 3.41 23.91
CA ILE A 1 -6.04 3.44 22.61
C ILE A 1 -4.84 2.49 22.66
N ARG A 2 -4.25 2.07 21.55
CA ARG A 2 -3.39 0.86 21.49
C ARG A 2 -1.97 1.03 22.03
N GLU A 3 -1.51 2.26 22.30
CA GLU A 3 -0.14 2.56 22.76
C GLU A 3 0.95 1.94 21.84
N GLU A 4 0.73 2.02 20.53
CA GLU A 4 1.64 1.51 19.50
C GLU A 4 2.48 2.67 18.96
N LEU A 5 3.80 2.59 19.19
CA LEU A 5 4.78 3.53 18.67
C LEU A 5 5.61 2.85 17.58
N PHE A 6 5.42 3.27 16.33
CA PHE A 6 6.20 2.81 15.18
C PHE A 6 7.35 3.78 14.92
N ILE A 7 8.56 3.25 14.81
CA ILE A 7 9.78 4.03 14.57
C ILE A 7 10.61 3.32 13.48
N ALA A 8 11.16 4.10 12.55
CA ALA A 8 12.20 3.63 11.64
C ALA A 8 13.29 4.68 11.48
N GLU A 9 14.51 4.23 11.33
CA GLU A 9 15.68 5.03 10.98
C GLU A 9 16.39 4.34 9.81
N ARG A 10 16.77 5.12 8.80
CA ARG A 10 17.37 4.57 7.56
C ARG A 10 18.62 3.76 7.86
N GLY A 11 18.61 2.48 7.45
CA GLY A 11 19.68 1.52 7.69
C GLY A 11 19.72 0.93 9.11
N GLN A 12 18.73 1.22 9.97
CA GLN A 12 18.68 0.73 11.36
C GLN A 12 17.45 -0.19 11.61
N GLY A 13 16.64 -0.42 10.58
CA GLY A 13 15.43 -1.19 10.67
C GLY A 13 14.24 -0.42 11.23
N ALA A 14 13.09 -1.07 11.25
CA ALA A 14 11.83 -0.57 11.81
C ALA A 14 11.46 -1.31 13.09
N ARG A 15 10.77 -0.62 14.02
CA ARG A 15 10.39 -1.16 15.33
C ARG A 15 8.98 -0.73 15.72
N LEU A 16 8.26 -1.63 16.41
CA LEU A 16 7.02 -1.33 17.13
C LEU A 16 7.29 -1.48 18.63
N ASN A 17 7.18 -0.41 19.39
CA ASN A 17 7.45 -0.42 20.84
C ASN A 17 8.83 -1.06 21.18
N GLY A 18 9.84 -0.79 20.37
CA GLY A 18 11.19 -1.33 20.52
C GLY A 18 11.41 -2.73 19.93
N ILE A 19 10.36 -3.45 19.54
CA ILE A 19 10.45 -4.78 18.92
C ILE A 19 10.68 -4.62 17.42
N PRO A 20 11.69 -5.29 16.81
CA PRO A 20 11.90 -5.24 15.37
C PRO A 20 10.66 -5.67 14.57
N LEU A 21 10.38 -4.92 13.50
CA LEU A 21 9.32 -5.23 12.56
C LEU A 21 9.85 -6.04 11.38
N GLN A 22 8.98 -6.87 10.83
CA GLN A 22 9.17 -7.55 9.57
C GLN A 22 7.83 -7.62 8.85
N VAL A 23 7.86 -7.38 7.54
CA VAL A 23 6.69 -7.56 6.67
C VAL A 23 6.23 -9.02 6.64
N SER A 24 5.03 -9.26 6.17
CA SER A 24 4.42 -10.60 6.10
C SER A 24 5.11 -11.53 5.08
N GLY A 25 4.73 -12.81 5.12
CA GLY A 25 5.27 -13.84 4.25
C GLY A 25 4.33 -14.31 3.13
N ALA A 26 3.19 -13.66 2.88
CA ALA A 26 2.28 -14.05 1.79
C ALA A 26 3.01 -14.00 0.44
N GLU A 27 2.83 -15.02 -0.38
CA GLU A 27 3.57 -15.19 -1.64
C GLU A 27 2.74 -14.84 -2.87
N THR A 28 1.42 -14.84 -2.75
CA THR A 28 0.49 -14.54 -3.85
C THR A 28 -0.57 -13.52 -3.42
N ILE A 29 -1.14 -12.80 -4.38
CA ILE A 29 -2.28 -11.90 -4.12
C ILE A 29 -3.48 -12.70 -3.59
N LEU A 30 -3.70 -13.92 -4.05
CA LEU A 30 -4.81 -14.77 -3.62
C LEU A 30 -4.77 -15.09 -2.12
N ASP A 31 -3.59 -15.18 -1.54
CA ASP A 31 -3.39 -15.44 -0.11
C ASP A 31 -3.30 -14.16 0.72
N SER A 32 -3.30 -13.01 0.05
CA SER A 32 -3.02 -11.73 0.68
C SER A 32 -4.26 -11.05 1.26
N MET A 33 -4.08 -10.43 2.41
CA MET A 33 -4.98 -9.43 2.96
C MET A 33 -4.42 -8.03 2.69
N LEU A 34 -5.07 -7.31 1.79
CA LEU A 34 -4.66 -5.99 1.37
C LEU A 34 -5.46 -4.89 2.08
N CYS A 35 -4.93 -3.68 2.11
CA CYS A 35 -5.68 -2.50 2.52
C CYS A 35 -5.53 -1.35 1.52
N THR A 36 -6.46 -0.41 1.58
CA THR A 36 -6.50 0.77 0.70
C THR A 36 -7.24 1.93 1.37
N GLY A 37 -7.08 3.12 0.83
CA GLY A 37 -7.92 4.28 1.13
C GLY A 37 -8.62 4.81 -0.12
N PHE A 38 -9.52 5.75 0.09
CA PHE A 38 -10.20 6.46 -0.98
C PHE A 38 -9.94 7.95 -0.81
N PRO A 39 -9.61 8.68 -1.89
CA PRO A 39 -9.37 10.12 -1.81
C PRO A 39 -10.64 10.85 -1.37
N TYR A 40 -10.49 12.01 -0.74
CA TYR A 40 -11.61 12.82 -0.24
C TYR A 40 -12.59 13.25 -1.35
N ASP A 41 -12.08 13.39 -2.58
CA ASP A 41 -12.83 13.73 -3.77
C ASP A 41 -13.26 12.49 -4.59
N VAL A 42 -13.39 11.33 -3.95
CA VAL A 42 -13.78 10.06 -4.58
C VAL A 42 -15.03 10.17 -5.45
N HIS A 43 -15.97 11.03 -5.09
CA HIS A 43 -17.19 11.29 -5.87
C HIS A 43 -16.92 11.79 -7.30
N GLN A 44 -15.74 12.38 -7.56
CA GLN A 44 -15.32 12.83 -8.89
C GLN A 44 -14.64 11.71 -9.70
N THR A 45 -14.17 10.66 -9.02
CA THR A 45 -13.36 9.59 -9.61
C THR A 45 -13.87 8.19 -9.25
N VAL A 46 -15.15 8.08 -8.91
CA VAL A 46 -15.80 6.84 -8.45
C VAL A 46 -15.45 5.64 -9.33
N ASN A 47 -15.63 5.77 -10.66
CA ASN A 47 -15.41 4.66 -11.58
C ASN A 47 -13.95 4.16 -11.59
N GLU A 48 -12.98 5.04 -11.37
CA GLU A 48 -11.57 4.69 -11.29
C GLU A 48 -11.27 3.98 -9.97
N VAL A 49 -11.63 4.61 -8.86
CA VAL A 49 -11.34 4.13 -7.51
C VAL A 49 -12.05 2.81 -7.22
N VAL A 50 -13.37 2.75 -7.47
CA VAL A 50 -14.18 1.55 -7.23
C VAL A 50 -13.82 0.43 -8.20
N GLY A 51 -13.49 0.79 -9.45
CA GLY A 51 -13.05 -0.19 -10.42
C GLY A 51 -11.73 -0.86 -10.02
N LEU A 52 -10.72 -0.09 -9.61
CA LEU A 52 -9.46 -0.65 -9.13
C LEU A 52 -9.66 -1.46 -7.84
N PHE A 53 -10.48 -0.97 -6.93
CA PHE A 53 -10.88 -1.72 -5.73
C PHE A 53 -11.50 -3.07 -6.10
N GLY A 54 -12.42 -3.08 -7.09
CA GLY A 54 -13.05 -4.31 -7.59
C GLY A 54 -12.04 -5.29 -8.20
N ASP A 55 -11.05 -4.82 -8.95
CA ASP A 55 -10.00 -5.66 -9.54
C ASP A 55 -9.17 -6.37 -8.44
N PHE A 56 -8.88 -5.70 -7.34
CA PHE A 56 -8.20 -6.32 -6.19
C PHE A 56 -9.11 -7.26 -5.40
N VAL A 57 -10.37 -6.89 -5.17
CA VAL A 57 -11.35 -7.78 -4.48
C VAL A 57 -11.55 -9.09 -5.23
N ALA A 58 -11.50 -9.06 -6.56
CA ALA A 58 -11.65 -10.26 -7.39
C ALA A 58 -10.44 -11.23 -7.30
N GLN A 59 -9.29 -10.78 -6.83
CA GLN A 59 -8.04 -11.54 -6.88
C GLN A 59 -7.42 -11.80 -5.49
N ALA A 60 -7.60 -10.89 -4.54
CA ALA A 60 -7.04 -11.01 -3.19
C ALA A 60 -7.96 -11.83 -2.26
N ARG A 61 -7.37 -12.44 -1.25
CA ARG A 61 -8.13 -13.11 -0.17
C ARG A 61 -9.09 -12.15 0.53
N ALA A 62 -8.65 -10.93 0.78
CA ALA A 62 -9.48 -9.88 1.37
C ALA A 62 -8.88 -8.49 1.14
N VAL A 63 -9.75 -7.49 1.06
CA VAL A 63 -9.37 -6.07 1.06
C VAL A 63 -10.04 -5.36 2.23
N ARG A 64 -9.30 -4.50 2.91
CA ARG A 64 -9.78 -3.69 4.04
C ARG A 64 -9.60 -2.20 3.74
N ARG A 65 -10.42 -1.37 4.39
CA ARG A 65 -10.33 0.08 4.35
C ARG A 65 -10.45 0.63 5.76
N LEU A 66 -9.34 0.97 6.39
CA LEU A 66 -9.32 1.45 7.80
C LEU A 66 -9.53 2.96 7.88
N GLY A 67 -9.07 3.71 6.87
CA GLY A 67 -9.30 5.15 6.77
C GLY A 67 -8.15 6.02 7.28
N SER A 68 -6.95 5.46 7.42
CA SER A 68 -5.71 6.20 7.73
C SER A 68 -4.53 5.59 6.99
N ALA A 69 -4.10 6.23 5.90
CA ALA A 69 -2.97 5.76 5.10
C ALA A 69 -1.71 5.54 5.95
N ALA A 70 -1.40 6.46 6.87
CA ALA A 70 -0.25 6.33 7.75
C ALA A 70 -0.31 5.07 8.62
N LEU A 71 -1.50 4.73 9.18
CA LEU A 71 -1.68 3.50 9.96
C LEU A 71 -1.70 2.25 9.08
N ASP A 72 -2.31 2.32 7.89
CA ASP A 72 -2.33 1.21 6.94
C ASP A 72 -0.90 0.81 6.55
N LEU A 73 -0.03 1.79 6.26
CA LEU A 73 1.39 1.57 5.97
C LEU A 73 2.14 0.99 7.18
N CYS A 74 1.88 1.48 8.40
CA CYS A 74 2.44 0.90 9.62
C CYS A 74 2.04 -0.58 9.78
N TYR A 75 0.82 -0.93 9.42
CA TYR A 75 0.33 -2.30 9.53
C TYR A 75 0.89 -3.21 8.44
N VAL A 76 1.21 -2.69 7.24
CA VAL A 76 1.99 -3.44 6.25
C VAL A 76 3.41 -3.70 6.79
N ALA A 77 4.09 -2.69 7.34
CA ALA A 77 5.42 -2.86 7.93
C ALA A 77 5.45 -3.88 9.07
N ALA A 78 4.33 -4.01 9.82
CA ALA A 78 4.16 -4.96 10.91
C ALA A 78 3.67 -6.35 10.47
N GLY A 79 3.52 -6.60 9.16
CA GLY A 79 3.02 -7.87 8.63
C GLY A 79 1.55 -8.17 8.95
N ARG A 80 0.78 -7.17 9.35
CA ARG A 80 -0.67 -7.31 9.61
C ARG A 80 -1.50 -7.23 8.33
N PHE A 81 -0.98 -6.55 7.31
CA PHE A 81 -1.42 -6.55 5.93
C PHE A 81 -0.26 -6.93 5.02
N ASP A 82 -0.57 -7.46 3.86
CA ASP A 82 0.41 -7.91 2.89
C ASP A 82 0.74 -6.82 1.86
N GLY A 83 -0.17 -5.87 1.67
CA GLY A 83 0.02 -4.71 0.79
C GLY A 83 -1.02 -3.62 0.98
N PHE A 84 -0.66 -2.44 0.48
CA PHE A 84 -1.46 -1.22 0.49
C PHE A 84 -1.30 -0.47 -0.83
N TRP A 85 -2.37 0.16 -1.30
CA TRP A 85 -2.31 1.12 -2.40
C TRP A 85 -3.27 2.27 -2.15
N GLU A 86 -2.88 3.48 -2.50
CA GLU A 86 -3.75 4.64 -2.51
C GLU A 86 -3.20 5.74 -3.42
N GLN A 87 -4.09 6.59 -3.93
CA GLN A 87 -3.80 7.75 -4.76
C GLN A 87 -4.27 9.04 -4.08
N ARG A 88 -3.71 10.18 -4.53
CA ARG A 88 -4.05 11.53 -4.06
C ARG A 88 -3.79 11.75 -2.58
N LEU A 89 -2.73 11.12 -2.09
CA LEU A 89 -2.19 11.31 -0.75
C LEU A 89 -1.26 12.53 -0.69
N GLN A 90 -1.09 13.04 0.50
CA GLN A 90 -0.12 14.08 0.80
C GLN A 90 1.22 13.47 1.30
N PRO A 91 2.34 14.21 1.20
CA PRO A 91 3.64 13.68 1.67
C PRO A 91 3.63 13.18 3.11
N TRP A 92 2.91 13.85 4.00
CA TRP A 92 2.81 13.46 5.42
C TRP A 92 1.99 12.20 5.67
N ASP A 93 1.16 11.78 4.71
CA ASP A 93 0.42 10.52 4.80
C ASP A 93 1.32 9.31 4.51
N MET A 94 2.41 9.49 3.73
CA MET A 94 3.19 8.41 3.14
C MET A 94 4.63 8.33 3.62
N ALA A 95 5.29 9.47 3.89
CA ALA A 95 6.74 9.50 4.03
C ALA A 95 7.27 8.61 5.16
N ALA A 96 6.65 8.68 6.33
CA ALA A 96 7.05 7.85 7.47
C ALA A 96 6.73 6.37 7.24
N GLY A 97 5.54 6.07 6.70
CA GLY A 97 5.11 4.70 6.41
C GLY A 97 5.97 4.02 5.34
N ALA A 98 6.39 4.76 4.30
CA ALA A 98 7.28 4.25 3.28
C ALA A 98 8.63 3.80 3.88
N LEU A 99 9.25 4.64 4.74
CA LEU A 99 10.48 4.27 5.41
C LEU A 99 10.29 3.06 6.32
N LEU A 100 9.20 3.00 7.10
CA LEU A 100 8.89 1.85 7.96
C LEU A 100 8.84 0.54 7.17
N ILE A 101 8.21 0.56 5.99
CA ILE A 101 8.08 -0.62 5.15
C ILE A 101 9.42 -1.03 4.54
N GLU A 102 10.19 -0.08 3.99
CA GLU A 102 11.53 -0.35 3.46
C GLU A 102 12.44 -0.97 4.54
N GLU A 103 12.46 -0.40 5.73
CA GLU A 103 13.27 -0.87 6.87
C GLU A 103 12.74 -2.17 7.50
N ALA A 104 11.49 -2.55 7.25
CA ALA A 104 10.92 -3.84 7.62
C ALA A 104 11.10 -4.94 6.54
N GLY A 105 11.80 -4.65 5.44
CA GLY A 105 12.07 -5.58 4.34
C GLY A 105 10.98 -5.63 3.27
N GLY A 106 10.06 -4.67 3.27
CA GLY A 106 9.04 -4.50 2.23
C GLY A 106 9.53 -3.68 1.04
N ARG A 107 8.63 -3.44 0.11
CA ARG A 107 8.87 -2.66 -1.11
C ARG A 107 7.83 -1.56 -1.29
N VAL A 108 8.29 -0.40 -1.76
CA VAL A 108 7.44 0.77 -1.99
C VAL A 108 7.74 1.36 -3.37
N THR A 109 6.68 1.65 -4.15
CA THR A 109 6.78 2.29 -5.47
C THR A 109 5.64 3.29 -5.69
N ASP A 110 5.69 4.02 -6.80
CA ASP A 110 4.52 4.69 -7.34
C ASP A 110 3.54 3.69 -7.99
N MET A 111 2.43 4.18 -8.57
CA MET A 111 1.41 3.35 -9.22
C MET A 111 1.86 2.73 -10.55
N GLN A 112 3.02 3.09 -11.05
CA GLN A 112 3.64 2.55 -12.27
C GLN A 112 4.78 1.56 -11.96
N GLY A 113 5.09 1.35 -10.68
CA GLY A 113 6.20 0.50 -10.26
C GLY A 113 7.56 1.20 -10.28
N HIS A 114 7.61 2.53 -10.51
CA HIS A 114 8.84 3.31 -10.43
C HIS A 114 9.23 3.60 -8.97
N PRO A 115 10.48 4.01 -8.71
CA PRO A 115 10.92 4.37 -7.37
C PRO A 115 9.98 5.38 -6.69
N PHE A 116 9.65 5.12 -5.44
CA PHE A 116 8.73 5.94 -4.66
C PHE A 116 9.26 7.36 -4.46
N SER A 117 8.34 8.31 -4.57
CA SER A 117 8.55 9.69 -4.11
C SER A 117 7.28 10.19 -3.43
N SER A 118 7.40 10.73 -2.23
CA SER A 118 6.25 11.31 -1.51
C SER A 118 5.61 12.51 -2.23
N ARG A 119 6.25 13.02 -3.29
CA ARG A 119 5.73 14.15 -4.10
C ARG A 119 4.75 13.69 -5.19
N THR A 120 4.70 12.42 -5.52
CA THR A 120 3.80 11.89 -6.58
C THR A 120 2.36 11.76 -6.13
N GLY A 121 2.10 11.80 -4.81
CA GLY A 121 0.76 11.68 -4.25
C GLY A 121 0.15 10.29 -4.35
N SER A 122 0.93 9.28 -4.69
CA SER A 122 0.45 7.91 -4.80
C SER A 122 1.49 6.90 -4.32
N ILE A 123 1.03 5.74 -3.87
CA ILE A 123 1.89 4.72 -3.30
C ILE A 123 1.32 3.32 -3.54
N ILE A 124 2.20 2.38 -3.85
CA ILE A 124 2.02 0.95 -3.66
C ILE A 124 3.07 0.50 -2.66
N ALA A 125 2.65 -0.19 -1.63
CA ALA A 125 3.51 -0.71 -0.59
C ALA A 125 3.14 -2.16 -0.29
N SER A 126 4.12 -3.04 -0.07
CA SER A 126 3.87 -4.45 0.16
C SER A 126 4.99 -5.16 0.91
N ASN A 127 4.78 -6.45 1.18
CA ASN A 127 5.77 -7.37 1.72
C ASN A 127 6.88 -7.76 0.72
N SER A 128 7.05 -7.06 -0.39
CA SER A 128 7.93 -7.33 -1.53
C SER A 128 7.49 -8.49 -2.43
N ARG A 129 6.98 -9.58 -1.90
CA ARG A 129 6.66 -10.80 -2.65
C ARG A 129 5.49 -10.62 -3.60
N VAL A 130 4.45 -9.93 -3.15
CA VAL A 130 3.23 -9.66 -3.93
C VAL A 130 3.28 -8.33 -4.70
N HIS A 131 4.40 -7.61 -4.62
CA HIS A 131 4.49 -6.24 -5.14
C HIS A 131 4.28 -6.17 -6.66
N ASP A 132 4.95 -7.04 -7.41
CA ASP A 132 4.87 -7.03 -8.87
C ASP A 132 3.46 -7.40 -9.37
N GLU A 133 2.78 -8.34 -8.71
CA GLU A 133 1.38 -8.66 -9.00
C GLU A 133 0.47 -7.46 -8.72
N MET A 134 0.69 -6.71 -7.63
CA MET A 134 -0.08 -5.48 -7.35
C MET A 134 0.12 -4.42 -8.44
N VAL A 135 1.34 -4.20 -8.87
CA VAL A 135 1.67 -3.27 -9.97
C VAL A 135 0.98 -3.71 -11.27
N GLU A 136 1.03 -5.00 -11.60
CA GLU A 136 0.41 -5.54 -12.80
C GLU A 136 -1.11 -5.31 -12.83
N ILE A 137 -1.82 -5.60 -11.74
CA ILE A 137 -3.26 -5.35 -11.61
C ILE A 137 -3.59 -3.88 -11.92
N ILE A 138 -2.82 -2.95 -11.37
CA ILE A 138 -3.02 -1.52 -11.56
C ILE A 138 -2.75 -1.11 -13.01
N LEU A 139 -1.67 -1.59 -13.62
CA LEU A 139 -1.32 -1.28 -15.01
C LEU A 139 -2.34 -1.84 -16.01
N LEU A 140 -2.84 -3.04 -15.77
CA LEU A 140 -3.90 -3.65 -16.58
C LEU A 140 -5.19 -2.82 -16.53
N ARG A 141 -5.56 -2.29 -15.37
CA ARG A 141 -6.70 -1.38 -15.21
C ARG A 141 -6.54 -0.11 -16.05
N HIS A 142 -5.37 0.53 -16.00
CA HIS A 142 -5.08 1.74 -16.76
C HIS A 142 -5.09 1.47 -18.28
N SER A 143 -4.67 0.28 -18.72
CA SER A 143 -4.66 -0.10 -20.13
C SER A 143 -6.07 -0.33 -20.68
N LYS A 144 -6.97 -0.91 -19.90
CA LYS A 144 -8.39 -1.08 -20.27
C LYS A 144 -9.06 0.29 -20.48
N LYS A 145 -8.86 1.22 -19.57
CA LYS A 145 -9.42 2.59 -19.66
C LYS A 145 -9.02 3.34 -20.94
N ARG A 146 -7.82 3.07 -21.49
CA ARG A 146 -7.35 3.70 -22.74
C ARG A 146 -7.99 3.12 -24.01
N ARG A 147 -8.59 1.94 -23.94
CA ARG A 147 -9.24 1.28 -25.09
C ARG A 147 -10.73 1.62 -25.19
N ASP A 148 -11.32 2.07 -24.09
CA ASP A 148 -12.75 2.37 -23.97
C ASP A 148 -13.04 3.88 -24.22
N VAL A 149 -12.04 4.67 -24.63
CA VAL A 149 -12.11 6.09 -25.03
C VAL A 149 -11.69 6.23 -26.50
#